data_8fe4a30ce2306c3d21af6c1dc0f36d46
#
_entry.id   8fe4a30ce2306c3d21af6c1dc0f36d46
#
_cell.length_a   1.000
_cell.length_b   1.000
_cell.length_c   1.000
_cell.angle_alpha   90.00
_cell.angle_beta   90.00
_cell.angle_gamma   90.00
#
_symmetry.space_group_name_H-M   'P 1'
#
loop_
_entity.id
_entity.type
_entity.pdbx_description
1 polymer ?
#
loop_
_entity_poly.entity_id
_entity_poly.type
_entity_poly.pdbx_seq_one_letter_code
_entity_poly.pdbx_strand_id
1 'polypeptide(L)'
;MIYMFLMEITKFYSPNFDKKKRLSKDITAIIIHYTGMQSERESIKRLTSSRSQVSCHYLINRSGKILKMVKDENIAWHAGKSMWGNYKNLNKNSIGIELVNRGHQYGYQNYTKKQINKLVLLCKHLIKKYKIRK
;
A
#
# COMPACT_ATOMS: atom_id res chain seq x y z
N MET A 1 16.06 -0.12 -13.30
CA MET A 1 16.81 -1.31 -12.85
C MET A 1 17.54 -1.10 -11.51
N ILE A 2 18.24 0.02 -11.31
CA ILE A 2 19.00 0.33 -10.07
C ILE A 2 18.13 0.30 -8.79
N TYR A 3 16.86 0.73 -8.85
CA TYR A 3 15.99 0.77 -7.67
C TYR A 3 15.51 -0.60 -7.19
N MET A 4 15.45 -1.61 -8.06
CA MET A 4 15.04 -2.97 -7.65
C MET A 4 16.08 -3.69 -6.78
N PHE A 5 17.39 -3.40 -6.99
CA PHE A 5 18.46 -3.97 -6.17
C PHE A 5 18.46 -3.45 -4.72
N LEU A 6 17.85 -2.27 -4.47
CA LEU A 6 17.79 -1.65 -3.14
C LEU A 6 16.50 -1.95 -2.38
N MET A 7 15.55 -2.66 -3.01
CA MET A 7 14.27 -3.01 -2.40
C MET A 7 14.08 -4.52 -2.40
N GLU A 8 14.25 -5.13 -1.25
CA GLU A 8 13.79 -6.49 -1.03
C GLU A 8 12.28 -6.45 -0.73
N ILE A 9 11.47 -7.06 -1.61
CA ILE A 9 10.03 -7.14 -1.46
C ILE A 9 9.66 -8.58 -1.17
N THR A 10 9.12 -8.84 0.01
CA THR A 10 8.62 -10.13 0.43
C THR A 10 7.14 -10.27 0.05
N LYS A 11 6.77 -11.39 -0.57
CA LYS A 11 5.37 -11.69 -0.91
C LYS A 11 4.64 -12.21 0.33
N PHE A 12 3.51 -11.59 0.65
CA PHE A 12 2.64 -11.99 1.76
C PHE A 12 1.19 -11.63 1.40
N TYR A 13 0.56 -12.48 0.60
CA TYR A 13 -0.70 -12.12 -0.06
C TYR A 13 -1.93 -12.12 0.85
N SER A 14 -2.73 -11.07 0.68
CA SER A 14 -4.08 -10.94 1.23
C SER A 14 -5.09 -11.61 0.30
N PRO A 15 -6.18 -12.22 0.83
CA PRO A 15 -7.29 -12.70 0.02
C PRO A 15 -8.25 -11.58 -0.43
N ASN A 16 -8.10 -10.36 0.09
CA ASN A 16 -9.04 -9.27 -0.06
C ASN A 16 -8.71 -8.41 -1.29
N PHE A 17 -9.17 -8.80 -2.45
CA PHE A 17 -8.99 -8.05 -3.70
C PHE A 17 -10.03 -8.45 -4.74
N ASP A 18 -10.28 -7.59 -5.71
CA ASP A 18 -11.14 -7.92 -6.85
C ASP A 18 -10.43 -8.92 -7.77
N LYS A 19 -11.11 -10.00 -8.13
CA LYS A 19 -10.57 -11.02 -9.04
C LYS A 19 -10.35 -10.47 -10.45
N LYS A 20 -11.16 -9.49 -10.87
CA LYS A 20 -11.01 -8.82 -12.17
C LYS A 20 -9.76 -7.96 -12.15
N LYS A 21 -8.86 -8.22 -13.08
CA LYS A 21 -7.62 -7.44 -13.24
C LYS A 21 -7.91 -6.10 -13.91
N ARG A 22 -7.11 -5.09 -13.55
CA ARG A 22 -7.05 -3.79 -14.22
C ARG A 22 -5.84 -3.71 -15.14
N LEU A 23 -5.89 -2.80 -16.09
CA LEU A 23 -4.76 -2.54 -16.98
C LEU A 23 -3.74 -1.61 -16.28
N SER A 24 -2.47 -1.72 -16.67
CA SER A 24 -1.41 -0.84 -16.13
C SER A 24 -1.69 0.65 -16.33
N LYS A 25 -2.34 1.02 -17.44
CA LYS A 25 -2.74 2.41 -17.75
C LYS A 25 -3.81 2.96 -16.79
N ASP A 26 -4.54 2.09 -16.11
CA ASP A 26 -5.57 2.49 -15.15
C ASP A 26 -4.97 2.86 -13.79
N ILE A 27 -3.70 2.55 -13.56
CA ILE A 27 -2.97 2.92 -12.33
C ILE A 27 -2.43 4.33 -12.50
N THR A 28 -3.12 5.30 -11.91
CA THR A 28 -2.85 6.73 -12.09
C THR A 28 -2.42 7.45 -10.82
N ALA A 29 -2.52 6.79 -9.66
CA ALA A 29 -2.21 7.38 -8.36
C ALA A 29 -1.59 6.38 -7.39
N ILE A 30 -0.91 6.91 -6.39
CA ILE A 30 -0.48 6.19 -5.19
C ILE A 30 -1.17 6.84 -4.00
N ILE A 31 -1.79 6.02 -3.14
CA ILE A 31 -2.41 6.49 -1.90
C ILE A 31 -1.65 5.87 -0.74
N ILE A 32 -1.16 6.74 0.14
CA ILE A 32 -0.40 6.36 1.32
C ILE A 32 -1.32 6.44 2.53
N HIS A 33 -1.39 5.34 3.28
CA HIS A 33 -2.13 5.21 4.51
C HIS A 33 -1.20 4.87 5.67
N TYR A 34 -1.69 4.96 6.88
CA TYR A 34 -1.09 4.34 8.06
C TYR A 34 -2.07 3.32 8.66
N THR A 35 -1.54 2.26 9.24
CA THR A 35 -2.36 1.12 9.67
C THR A 35 -3.29 1.46 10.85
N GLY A 36 -2.92 2.38 11.71
CA GLY A 36 -3.71 2.76 12.87
C GLY A 36 -3.93 1.61 13.86
N MET A 37 -3.03 0.63 13.88
CA MET A 37 -3.08 -0.56 14.74
C MET A 37 -1.93 -0.52 15.75
N GLN A 38 -2.11 -1.16 16.91
CA GLN A 38 -1.12 -1.13 17.99
C GLN A 38 0.18 -1.85 17.64
N SER A 39 0.14 -2.82 16.72
CA SER A 39 1.31 -3.60 16.32
C SER A 39 1.30 -3.96 14.84
N GLU A 40 2.48 -4.33 14.32
CA GLU A 40 2.63 -4.88 12.98
C GLU A 40 1.83 -6.18 12.81
N ARG A 41 1.85 -7.03 13.83
CA ARG A 41 1.10 -8.30 13.82
C ARG A 41 -0.39 -8.07 13.63
N GLU A 42 -0.98 -7.11 14.36
CA GLU A 42 -2.40 -6.75 14.21
C GLU A 42 -2.69 -6.14 12.83
N SER A 43 -1.79 -5.30 12.34
CA SER A 43 -1.89 -4.72 11.00
C SER A 43 -1.94 -5.81 9.92
N ILE A 44 -1.01 -6.76 9.94
CA ILE A 44 -0.97 -7.89 9.01
C ILE A 44 -2.25 -8.74 9.15
N LYS A 45 -2.65 -9.08 10.38
CA LYS A 45 -3.86 -9.86 10.63
C LYS A 45 -5.09 -9.20 10.04
N ARG A 46 -5.25 -7.89 10.21
CA ARG A 46 -6.37 -7.13 9.64
C ARG A 46 -6.34 -7.13 8.11
N LEU A 47 -5.18 -6.86 7.50
CA LEU A 47 -5.03 -6.78 6.04
C LEU A 47 -5.14 -8.13 5.33
N THR A 48 -5.04 -9.25 6.06
CA THR A 48 -5.10 -10.62 5.50
C THR A 48 -6.32 -11.42 5.95
N SER A 49 -7.12 -10.90 6.87
CA SER A 49 -8.36 -11.56 7.28
C SER A 49 -9.46 -11.32 6.24
N SER A 50 -10.07 -12.40 5.74
CA SER A 50 -11.23 -12.29 4.83
C SER A 50 -12.42 -11.55 5.45
N ARG A 51 -12.55 -11.61 6.77
CA ARG A 51 -13.62 -10.92 7.52
C ARG A 51 -13.44 -9.41 7.55
N SER A 52 -12.21 -8.89 7.47
CA SER A 52 -11.94 -7.46 7.56
C SER A 52 -12.33 -6.68 6.30
N GLN A 53 -12.33 -7.37 5.15
CA GLN A 53 -12.61 -6.79 3.82
C GLN A 53 -11.79 -5.53 3.50
N VAL A 54 -10.56 -5.48 4.01
CA VAL A 54 -9.58 -4.44 3.71
C VAL A 54 -8.25 -5.08 3.31
N SER A 55 -7.51 -4.39 2.47
CA SER A 55 -6.18 -4.81 2.02
C SER A 55 -5.40 -3.61 1.49
N CYS A 56 -4.14 -3.83 1.16
CA CYS A 56 -3.30 -2.87 0.44
C CYS A 56 -2.40 -3.61 -0.54
N HIS A 57 -1.79 -2.90 -1.47
CA HIS A 57 -0.82 -3.51 -2.37
C HIS A 57 0.53 -3.74 -1.68
N TYR A 58 0.96 -2.78 -0.87
CA TYR A 58 2.23 -2.84 -0.15
C TYR A 58 2.05 -2.40 1.31
N LEU A 59 2.70 -3.11 2.21
CA LEU A 59 2.85 -2.74 3.62
C LEU A 59 4.33 -2.50 3.91
N ILE A 60 4.67 -1.38 4.51
CA ILE A 60 6.04 -1.07 4.94
C ILE A 60 6.05 -1.04 6.46
N ASN A 61 6.81 -1.96 7.06
CA ASN A 61 6.93 -2.01 8.50
C ASN A 61 7.96 -0.99 9.04
N ARG A 62 8.06 -0.89 10.35
CA ARG A 62 8.94 0.09 11.01
C ARG A 62 10.43 -0.14 10.76
N SER A 63 10.83 -1.37 10.44
CA SER A 63 12.22 -1.69 10.06
C SER A 63 12.54 -1.39 8.58
N GLY A 64 11.53 -0.99 7.80
CA GLY A 64 11.65 -0.73 6.37
C GLY A 64 11.46 -1.98 5.49
N LYS A 65 11.02 -3.10 6.05
CA LYS A 65 10.66 -4.28 5.26
C LYS A 65 9.40 -4.00 4.47
N ILE A 66 9.40 -4.33 3.18
CA ILE A 66 8.27 -4.17 2.28
C ILE A 66 7.60 -5.52 2.07
N LEU A 67 6.32 -5.61 2.40
CA LEU A 67 5.48 -6.77 2.09
C LEU A 67 4.58 -6.43 0.90
N LYS A 68 4.58 -7.27 -0.13
CA LYS A 68 3.61 -7.21 -1.22
C LYS A 68 2.41 -8.06 -0.87
N MET A 69 1.27 -7.41 -0.66
CA MET A 69 0.06 -8.06 -0.16
C MET A 69 -1.02 -8.27 -1.22
N VAL A 70 -1.08 -7.42 -2.24
CA VAL A 70 -1.92 -7.60 -3.43
C VAL A 70 -1.08 -7.28 -4.66
N LYS A 71 -1.26 -8.04 -5.73
CA LYS A 71 -0.58 -7.77 -7.00
C LYS A 71 -1.08 -6.46 -7.60
N ASP A 72 -0.20 -5.71 -8.27
CA ASP A 72 -0.54 -4.38 -8.81
C ASP A 72 -1.68 -4.42 -9.83
N GLU A 73 -1.78 -5.52 -10.61
CA GLU A 73 -2.85 -5.72 -11.58
C GLU A 73 -4.20 -6.05 -10.93
N ASN A 74 -4.25 -6.40 -9.67
CA ASN A 74 -5.49 -6.60 -8.92
C ASN A 74 -5.87 -5.32 -8.16
N ILE A 75 -7.13 -5.20 -7.82
CA ILE A 75 -7.67 -4.04 -7.09
C ILE A 75 -7.70 -4.38 -5.61
N ALA A 76 -6.81 -3.79 -4.82
CA ALA A 76 -6.84 -3.89 -3.36
C ALA A 76 -7.95 -3.00 -2.77
N TRP A 77 -8.45 -3.36 -1.61
CA TRP A 77 -9.52 -2.65 -0.91
C TRP A 77 -8.96 -1.76 0.20
N HIS A 78 -8.42 -0.59 -0.18
CA HIS A 78 -7.70 0.30 0.76
C HIS A 78 -8.31 1.68 0.93
N ALA A 79 -9.13 2.16 -0.02
CA ALA A 79 -9.64 3.53 -0.04
C ALA A 79 -11.15 3.66 0.23
N GLY A 80 -11.87 2.54 0.34
CA GLY A 80 -13.32 2.54 0.57
C GLY A 80 -14.10 3.34 -0.47
N LYS A 81 -15.21 3.94 -0.06
CA LYS A 81 -15.92 4.93 -0.87
C LYS A 81 -15.09 6.20 -0.91
N SER A 82 -14.56 6.56 -2.06
CA SER A 82 -13.56 7.62 -2.19
C SER A 82 -13.69 8.36 -3.50
N MET A 83 -13.25 9.62 -3.50
CA MET A 83 -13.21 10.47 -4.68
C MET A 83 -12.02 11.43 -4.60
N TRP A 84 -11.36 11.63 -5.73
CA TRP A 84 -10.32 12.63 -5.90
C TRP A 84 -10.43 13.24 -7.30
N GLY A 85 -10.70 14.52 -7.39
CA GLY A 85 -11.01 15.16 -8.66
C GLY A 85 -12.17 14.45 -9.36
N ASN A 86 -11.96 14.00 -10.58
CA ASN A 86 -12.96 13.25 -11.38
C ASN A 86 -12.93 11.73 -11.14
N TYR A 87 -11.99 11.23 -10.31
CA TYR A 87 -11.87 9.81 -10.02
C TYR A 87 -12.78 9.42 -8.86
N LYS A 88 -13.71 8.51 -9.14
CA LYS A 88 -14.57 7.86 -8.14
C LYS A 88 -14.04 6.45 -7.87
N ASN A 89 -14.13 5.98 -6.61
CA ASN A 89 -13.65 4.66 -6.22
C ASN A 89 -12.15 4.48 -6.49
N LEU A 90 -11.33 5.14 -5.69
CA LEU A 90 -9.88 5.21 -5.85
C LEU A 90 -9.16 3.85 -5.77
N ASN A 91 -9.81 2.79 -5.25
CA ASN A 91 -9.27 1.44 -5.32
C ASN A 91 -8.96 1.02 -6.77
N LYS A 92 -9.81 1.41 -7.73
CA LYS A 92 -9.68 1.00 -9.13
C LYS A 92 -8.47 1.59 -9.85
N ASN A 93 -8.05 2.79 -9.46
CA ASN A 93 -7.03 3.56 -10.20
C ASN A 93 -5.78 3.91 -9.38
N SER A 94 -5.62 3.31 -8.22
CA SER A 94 -4.46 3.60 -7.36
C SER A 94 -3.73 2.35 -6.86
N ILE A 95 -2.50 2.57 -6.42
CA ILE A 95 -1.74 1.65 -5.58
C ILE A 95 -1.87 2.12 -4.13
N GLY A 96 -2.41 1.29 -3.25
CA GLY A 96 -2.47 1.56 -1.82
C GLY A 96 -1.21 1.07 -1.10
N ILE A 97 -0.56 1.95 -0.37
CA ILE A 97 0.60 1.65 0.48
C ILE A 97 0.24 1.95 1.93
N GLU A 98 0.38 0.96 2.80
CA GLU A 98 0.19 1.09 4.24
C GLU A 98 1.53 1.18 4.95
N LEU A 99 1.66 2.15 5.84
CA LEU A 99 2.79 2.26 6.75
C LEU A 99 2.38 1.77 8.14
N VAL A 100 3.12 0.82 8.72
CA VAL A 100 2.87 0.39 10.10
C VAL A 100 3.12 1.56 11.04
N ASN A 101 2.04 2.04 11.66
CA ASN A 101 2.05 3.16 12.60
C ASN A 101 0.80 3.12 13.46
N ARG A 102 0.93 3.43 14.74
CA ARG A 102 -0.20 3.43 15.68
C ARG A 102 -1.28 4.44 15.32
N GLY A 103 -0.89 5.57 14.76
CA GLY A 103 -1.79 6.67 14.48
C GLY A 103 -2.23 7.44 15.73
N HIS A 104 -3.14 8.38 15.53
CA HIS A 104 -3.58 9.31 16.57
C HIS A 104 -4.37 8.65 17.73
N GLN A 105 -5.04 7.51 17.46
CA GLN A 105 -5.86 6.82 18.49
C GLN A 105 -5.05 6.22 19.63
N TYR A 106 -3.77 5.89 19.37
CA TYR A 106 -2.87 5.23 20.31
C TYR A 106 -1.64 6.09 20.64
N GLY A 107 -1.82 7.40 20.60
CA GLY A 107 -0.72 8.36 20.71
C GLY A 107 0.08 8.48 19.41
N TYR A 108 0.53 9.66 19.10
CA TYR A 108 1.31 9.91 17.90
C TYR A 108 2.65 9.16 17.93
N GLN A 109 2.99 8.50 16.83
CA GLN A 109 4.22 7.78 16.67
C GLN A 109 4.95 8.27 15.41
N ASN A 110 6.20 8.68 15.55
CA ASN A 110 7.00 9.10 14.41
C ASN A 110 7.27 7.91 13.48
N TYR A 111 7.25 8.17 12.16
CA TYR A 111 7.75 7.22 11.19
C TYR A 111 9.26 7.07 11.34
N THR A 112 9.79 5.85 11.14
CA THR A 112 11.23 5.64 11.16
C THR A 112 11.90 6.12 9.87
N LYS A 113 13.16 6.52 9.94
CA LYS A 113 13.94 6.86 8.73
C LYS A 113 13.98 5.70 7.73
N LYS A 114 14.13 4.46 8.21
CA LYS A 114 14.12 3.25 7.37
C LYS A 114 12.79 3.12 6.60
N GLN A 115 11.69 3.32 7.30
CA GLN A 115 10.34 3.24 6.74
C GLN A 115 10.13 4.31 5.65
N ILE A 116 10.48 5.57 5.92
CA ILE A 116 10.35 6.67 4.96
C ILE A 116 11.28 6.48 3.76
N ASN A 117 12.54 6.07 3.97
CA ASN A 117 13.46 5.82 2.87
C ASN A 117 12.93 4.74 1.91
N LYS A 118 12.37 3.65 2.46
CA LYS A 118 11.77 2.59 1.64
C LYS A 118 10.50 3.03 0.92
N LEU A 119 9.68 3.85 1.58
CA LEU A 119 8.51 4.46 0.95
C LEU A 119 8.90 5.31 -0.26
N VAL A 120 9.90 6.18 -0.11
CA VAL A 120 10.40 7.03 -1.21
C VAL A 120 10.90 6.19 -2.39
N LEU A 121 11.70 5.14 -2.11
CA LEU A 121 12.19 4.24 -3.15
C LEU A 121 11.05 3.51 -3.87
N LEU A 122 10.08 2.99 -3.13
CA LEU A 122 8.91 2.32 -3.69
C LEU A 122 8.06 3.27 -4.54
N CYS A 123 7.78 4.47 -4.05
CA CYS A 123 7.03 5.48 -4.80
C CYS A 123 7.75 5.86 -6.12
N LYS A 124 9.06 6.11 -6.09
CA LYS A 124 9.84 6.40 -7.31
C LYS A 124 9.75 5.26 -8.31
N HIS A 125 9.86 4.02 -7.85
CA HIS A 125 9.72 2.84 -8.70
C HIS A 125 8.34 2.76 -9.36
N LEU A 126 7.27 2.90 -8.57
CA LEU A 126 5.89 2.82 -9.06
C LEU A 126 5.53 3.97 -10.00
N ILE A 127 5.95 5.20 -9.70
CA ILE A 127 5.75 6.38 -10.55
C ILE A 127 6.38 6.15 -11.93
N LYS A 128 7.61 5.65 -11.97
CA LYS A 128 8.30 5.32 -13.22
C LYS A 128 7.62 4.18 -13.96
N LYS A 129 7.29 3.10 -13.27
CA LYS A 129 6.69 1.89 -13.84
C LYS A 129 5.34 2.16 -14.51
N TYR A 130 4.48 2.93 -13.84
CA TYR A 130 3.12 3.21 -14.30
C TYR A 130 2.95 4.58 -14.95
N LYS A 131 4.03 5.35 -15.10
CA LYS A 131 4.02 6.70 -15.70
C LYS A 131 3.01 7.62 -14.98
N ILE A 132 2.94 7.52 -13.65
CA ILE A 132 2.04 8.32 -12.83
C ILE A 132 2.46 9.78 -12.93
N ARG A 133 1.52 10.65 -13.32
CA ARG A 133 1.76 12.09 -13.42
C ARG A 133 1.83 12.71 -12.02
N LYS A 134 2.69 13.75 -11.88
CA LYS A 134 2.80 14.56 -10.66
C LYS A 134 1.60 15.50 -10.53
#